data_466b56c4a63558204df6724ccfbcf243
#
_entry.id   466b56c4a63558204df6724ccfbcf243
#
_cell.length_a   1.000
_cell.length_b   1.000
_cell.length_c   1.000
_cell.angle_alpha   90.00
_cell.angle_beta   90.00
_cell.angle_gamma   90.00
#
_symmetry.space_group_name_H-M   'P 1'
#
loop_
_entity.id
_entity.type
_entity.pdbx_description
1 polymer ?
#
loop_
_entity_poly.entity_id
_entity_poly.type
_entity_poly.pdbx_seq_one_letter_code
_entity_poly.pdbx_strand_id
1 'polypeptide(L)'
;MRGFTIIQNILTAIVIPFLALIIGLCSFSGIYIFFKIIGLFGISIDSFNEVDSVPLEDFVITGVALGMGITAWGVTLVIFSGLLGGLFRPRLEPGRYPLKSFVTIQWAWSMIFHKIALFFLPFLVPSFIGNTFYRLSGAKLGKGVQINSAHLNDAGSVTLGDGVVIGGKAIINAHLTEKGELVMAPVNIGKDALIGMGSVIQPGCVIGEGAIVASRAVVPKWT
;
A
#
# COMPACT_ATOMS: atom_id res chain seq x y z
N MET A 1 -22.13 -5.17 20.89
CA MET A 1 -21.82 -4.16 19.84
C MET A 1 -21.33 -2.83 20.42
N ARG A 2 -21.99 -2.20 21.43
CA ARG A 2 -21.56 -0.87 21.97
C ARG A 2 -20.09 -0.80 22.44
N GLY A 3 -19.56 -1.82 23.11
CA GLY A 3 -18.16 -1.81 23.58
C GLY A 3 -17.11 -1.84 22.44
N PHE A 4 -17.40 -2.50 21.32
CA PHE A 4 -16.52 -2.51 20.15
C PHE A 4 -16.45 -1.13 19.48
N THR A 5 -17.59 -0.44 19.37
CA THR A 5 -17.65 0.92 18.81
C THR A 5 -16.83 1.93 19.61
N ILE A 6 -16.83 1.81 20.95
CA ILE A 6 -16.02 2.68 21.82
C ILE A 6 -14.53 2.46 21.57
N ILE A 7 -14.08 1.21 21.52
CA ILE A 7 -12.68 0.86 21.21
C ILE A 7 -12.30 1.38 19.83
N GLN A 8 -13.15 1.20 18.84
CA GLN A 8 -12.93 1.69 17.49
C GLN A 8 -12.77 3.22 17.44
N ASN A 9 -13.62 3.97 18.16
CA ASN A 9 -13.54 5.42 18.21
C ASN A 9 -12.26 5.91 18.89
N ILE A 10 -11.84 5.27 20.00
CA ILE A 10 -10.58 5.59 20.69
C ILE A 10 -9.39 5.31 19.77
N LEU A 11 -9.36 4.16 19.10
CA LEU A 11 -8.30 3.83 18.13
C LEU A 11 -8.27 4.84 16.99
N THR A 12 -9.42 5.26 16.47
CA THR A 12 -9.49 6.27 15.41
C THR A 12 -8.91 7.61 15.87
N ALA A 13 -9.22 8.05 17.09
CA ALA A 13 -8.69 9.29 17.65
C ALA A 13 -7.15 9.27 17.80
N ILE A 14 -6.55 8.11 18.05
CA ILE A 14 -5.09 7.93 18.11
C ILE A 14 -4.49 7.82 16.70
N VAL A 15 -5.16 7.10 15.81
CA VAL A 15 -4.66 6.83 14.45
C VAL A 15 -4.59 8.09 13.61
N ILE A 16 -5.57 9.00 13.69
CA ILE A 16 -5.60 10.21 12.85
C ILE A 16 -4.36 11.10 13.06
N PRO A 17 -3.98 11.51 14.30
CA PRO A 17 -2.75 12.26 14.52
C PRO A 17 -1.49 11.52 14.09
N PHE A 18 -1.45 10.20 14.29
CA PHE A 18 -0.34 9.37 13.86
C PHE A 18 -0.19 9.32 12.34
N LEU A 19 -1.31 9.23 11.60
CA LEU A 19 -1.33 9.34 10.14
C LEU A 19 -0.80 10.70 9.68
N ALA A 20 -1.28 11.78 10.28
CA ALA A 20 -0.83 13.13 9.97
C ALA A 20 0.67 13.30 10.19
N LEU A 21 1.21 12.72 11.27
CA LEU A 21 2.64 12.71 11.55
C LEU A 21 3.44 11.99 10.47
N ILE A 22 3.04 10.77 10.08
CA ILE A 22 3.75 10.00 9.04
C ILE A 22 3.69 10.72 7.69
N ILE A 23 2.53 11.19 7.28
CA ILE A 23 2.34 11.92 6.03
C ILE A 23 3.21 13.18 6.01
N GLY A 24 3.22 13.93 7.12
CA GLY A 24 4.05 15.12 7.29
C GLY A 24 5.55 14.83 7.25
N LEU A 25 6.01 13.81 7.97
CA LEU A 25 7.43 13.42 7.96
C LEU A 25 7.88 13.00 6.56
N CYS A 26 7.06 12.24 5.84
CA CYS A 26 7.39 11.82 4.47
C CYS A 26 7.37 12.99 3.47
N SER A 27 6.62 14.07 3.75
CA SER A 27 6.55 15.24 2.86
C SER A 27 7.87 16.00 2.78
N PHE A 28 8.78 15.82 3.75
CA PHE A 28 10.10 16.43 3.74
C PHE A 28 10.86 16.18 2.43
N SER A 29 10.79 14.96 1.89
CA SER A 29 11.47 14.62 0.63
C SER A 29 10.95 15.45 -0.54
N GLY A 30 9.62 15.63 -0.61
CA GLY A 30 8.97 16.43 -1.65
C GLY A 30 9.30 17.91 -1.53
N ILE A 31 9.21 18.45 -0.32
CA ILE A 31 9.56 19.84 -0.01
C ILE A 31 11.04 20.11 -0.37
N TYR A 32 11.93 19.20 0.04
CA TYR A 32 13.35 19.33 -0.25
C TYR A 32 13.62 19.36 -1.75
N ILE A 33 13.06 18.44 -2.53
CA ILE A 33 13.23 18.37 -4.00
C ILE A 33 12.65 19.64 -4.65
N PHE A 34 11.47 20.08 -4.24
CA PHE A 34 10.86 21.31 -4.75
C PHE A 34 11.80 22.51 -4.59
N PHE A 35 12.26 22.78 -3.35
CA PHE A 35 13.15 23.93 -3.10
C PHE A 35 14.51 23.79 -3.77
N LYS A 36 15.04 22.58 -3.90
CA LYS A 36 16.29 22.35 -4.63
C LYS A 36 16.15 22.72 -6.11
N ILE A 37 15.04 22.33 -6.74
CA ILE A 37 14.84 22.61 -8.18
C ILE A 37 14.66 24.11 -8.40
N ILE A 38 13.74 24.78 -7.70
CA ILE A 38 13.54 26.23 -7.91
C ILE A 38 14.81 27.02 -7.58
N GLY A 39 15.56 26.61 -6.54
CA GLY A 39 16.82 27.24 -6.19
C GLY A 39 17.94 27.07 -7.25
N LEU A 40 17.96 25.95 -8.00
CA LEU A 40 18.89 25.75 -9.12
C LEU A 40 18.67 26.76 -10.26
N PHE A 41 17.45 27.22 -10.44
CA PHE A 41 17.07 28.21 -11.46
C PHE A 41 16.98 29.63 -10.88
N GLY A 42 17.36 29.86 -9.62
CA GLY A 42 17.34 31.18 -8.98
C GLY A 42 15.93 31.75 -8.73
N ILE A 43 14.90 30.89 -8.77
CA ILE A 43 13.51 31.31 -8.56
C ILE A 43 13.25 31.49 -7.07
N SER A 44 12.76 32.67 -6.66
CA SER A 44 12.29 32.96 -5.31
C SER A 44 10.77 32.81 -5.25
N ILE A 45 10.26 32.26 -4.14
CA ILE A 45 8.80 32.19 -3.92
C ILE A 45 8.21 33.61 -3.81
N ASP A 46 8.97 34.56 -3.29
CA ASP A 46 8.53 35.95 -3.17
C ASP A 46 8.26 36.60 -4.52
N SER A 47 8.91 36.12 -5.61
CA SER A 47 8.66 36.60 -6.99
C SER A 47 7.20 36.42 -7.39
N PHE A 48 6.48 35.47 -6.82
CA PHE A 48 5.07 35.19 -7.15
C PHE A 48 4.08 36.11 -6.43
N ASN A 49 4.52 37.05 -5.61
CA ASN A 49 3.63 38.07 -5.01
C ASN A 49 3.03 39.02 -6.06
N GLU A 50 3.74 39.21 -7.18
CA GLU A 50 3.28 40.01 -8.34
C GLU A 50 3.19 39.10 -9.57
N VAL A 51 2.11 38.32 -9.66
CA VAL A 51 1.92 37.26 -10.67
C VAL A 51 2.11 37.76 -12.11
N ASP A 52 1.66 38.99 -12.41
CA ASP A 52 1.75 39.57 -13.75
C ASP A 52 3.19 39.88 -14.19
N SER A 53 4.13 39.96 -13.25
CA SER A 53 5.54 40.25 -13.50
C SER A 53 6.40 38.98 -13.62
N VAL A 54 5.88 37.82 -13.31
CA VAL A 54 6.63 36.55 -13.32
C VAL A 54 6.77 36.02 -14.73
N PRO A 55 8.02 35.72 -15.20
CA PRO A 55 8.25 35.09 -16.50
C PRO A 55 7.51 33.74 -16.63
N LEU A 56 6.98 33.44 -17.81
CA LEU A 56 6.30 32.18 -18.08
C LEU A 56 7.19 30.96 -17.79
N GLU A 57 8.48 31.08 -18.05
CA GLU A 57 9.46 30.02 -17.77
C GLU A 57 9.54 29.66 -16.29
N ASP A 58 9.44 30.65 -15.39
CA ASP A 58 9.46 30.43 -13.93
C ASP A 58 8.22 29.69 -13.46
N PHE A 59 7.04 29.94 -14.05
CA PHE A 59 5.84 29.16 -13.81
C PHE A 59 6.00 27.71 -14.24
N VAL A 60 6.57 27.47 -15.43
CA VAL A 60 6.79 26.12 -15.95
C VAL A 60 7.78 25.37 -15.05
N ILE A 61 8.91 25.99 -14.71
CA ILE A 61 9.91 25.37 -13.83
C ILE A 61 9.32 25.06 -12.45
N THR A 62 8.57 26.00 -11.87
CA THR A 62 7.92 25.82 -10.57
C THR A 62 6.88 24.69 -10.62
N GLY A 63 6.10 24.60 -11.71
CA GLY A 63 5.16 23.51 -11.94
C GLY A 63 5.85 22.15 -12.02
N VAL A 64 6.96 22.04 -12.75
CA VAL A 64 7.78 20.83 -12.84
C VAL A 64 8.37 20.48 -11.47
N ALA A 65 8.91 21.46 -10.74
CA ALA A 65 9.46 21.28 -9.40
C ALA A 65 8.40 20.72 -8.43
N LEU A 66 7.18 21.26 -8.50
CA LEU A 66 6.06 20.79 -7.70
C LEU A 66 5.69 19.33 -8.03
N GLY A 67 5.58 18.99 -9.31
CA GLY A 67 5.29 17.63 -9.77
C GLY A 67 6.36 16.62 -9.31
N MET A 68 7.64 16.98 -9.44
CA MET A 68 8.74 16.15 -8.95
C MET A 68 8.75 16.03 -7.43
N GLY A 69 8.44 17.10 -6.71
CA GLY A 69 8.29 17.10 -5.26
C GLY A 69 7.17 16.17 -4.80
N ILE A 70 5.99 16.24 -5.41
CA ILE A 70 4.86 15.36 -5.11
C ILE A 70 5.22 13.90 -5.38
N THR A 71 5.92 13.63 -6.48
CA THR A 71 6.38 12.27 -6.82
C THR A 71 7.37 11.74 -5.77
N ALA A 72 8.36 12.54 -5.38
CA ALA A 72 9.33 12.16 -4.35
C ALA A 72 8.65 11.90 -3.00
N TRP A 73 7.69 12.73 -2.60
CA TRP A 73 6.87 12.51 -1.43
C TRP A 73 6.11 11.18 -1.52
N GLY A 74 5.41 10.93 -2.63
CA GLY A 74 4.63 9.71 -2.84
C GLY A 74 5.46 8.44 -2.76
N VAL A 75 6.63 8.42 -3.41
CA VAL A 75 7.58 7.30 -3.36
C VAL A 75 8.07 7.08 -1.92
N THR A 76 8.47 8.16 -1.23
CA THR A 76 8.94 8.08 0.17
C THR A 76 7.83 7.55 1.08
N LEU A 77 6.59 8.04 0.93
CA LEU A 77 5.44 7.60 1.71
C LEU A 77 5.17 6.10 1.51
N VAL A 78 5.19 5.62 0.27
CA VAL A 78 4.94 4.20 -0.05
C VAL A 78 6.04 3.32 0.53
N ILE A 79 7.32 3.65 0.32
CA ILE A 79 8.44 2.85 0.83
C ILE A 79 8.46 2.83 2.36
N PHE A 80 8.29 4.00 3.00
CA PHE A 80 8.28 4.10 4.45
C PHE A 80 7.10 3.36 5.08
N SER A 81 5.91 3.45 4.46
CA SER A 81 4.72 2.68 4.87
C SER A 81 4.95 1.17 4.73
N GLY A 82 5.61 0.71 3.67
CA GLY A 82 5.97 -0.69 3.50
C GLY A 82 6.90 -1.19 4.60
N LEU A 83 7.91 -0.40 4.93
CA LEU A 83 8.86 -0.71 6.01
C LEU A 83 8.17 -0.82 7.38
N LEU A 84 7.37 0.18 7.74
CA LEU A 84 6.60 0.18 8.99
C LEU A 84 5.57 -0.95 9.02
N GLY A 85 4.85 -1.18 7.90
CA GLY A 85 3.91 -2.29 7.77
C GLY A 85 4.57 -3.64 8.02
N GLY A 86 5.77 -3.85 7.49
CA GLY A 86 6.56 -5.06 7.72
C GLY A 86 7.07 -5.20 9.15
N LEU A 87 7.47 -4.09 9.76
CA LEU A 87 7.98 -4.07 11.15
C LEU A 87 6.87 -4.39 12.16
N PHE A 88 5.68 -3.81 11.98
CA PHE A 88 4.56 -3.94 12.91
C PHE A 88 3.59 -5.08 12.56
N ARG A 89 3.81 -5.79 11.45
CA ARG A 89 2.92 -6.92 11.10
C ARG A 89 2.96 -8.00 12.17
N PRO A 90 1.81 -8.56 12.54
CA PRO A 90 1.79 -9.73 13.41
C PRO A 90 2.36 -10.94 12.65
N ARG A 91 3.20 -11.70 13.32
CA ARG A 91 3.68 -13.00 12.83
C ARG A 91 2.71 -14.06 13.32
N LEU A 92 1.55 -14.15 12.66
CA LEU A 92 0.47 -15.04 13.06
C LEU A 92 0.56 -16.37 12.33
N GLU A 93 0.33 -17.43 13.09
CA GLU A 93 -0.02 -18.71 12.50
C GLU A 93 -1.40 -18.63 11.82
N PRO A 94 -1.63 -19.42 10.76
CA PRO A 94 -2.96 -19.53 10.19
C PRO A 94 -3.97 -19.96 11.26
N GLY A 95 -5.10 -19.25 11.37
CA GLY A 95 -6.06 -19.55 12.44
C GLY A 95 -7.17 -18.54 12.59
N ARG A 96 -7.93 -18.71 13.66
CA ARG A 96 -9.04 -17.85 14.06
C ARG A 96 -8.70 -17.13 15.36
N TYR A 97 -8.90 -15.82 15.37
CA TYR A 97 -8.57 -14.96 16.51
C TYR A 97 -9.77 -14.11 16.90
N PRO A 98 -10.14 -14.06 18.19
CA PRO A 98 -11.23 -13.18 18.63
C PRO A 98 -10.98 -11.73 18.23
N LEU A 99 -12.01 -11.03 17.71
CA LEU A 99 -11.87 -9.61 17.31
C LEU A 99 -11.43 -8.68 18.44
N LYS A 100 -11.61 -9.08 19.69
CA LYS A 100 -11.17 -8.33 20.88
C LYS A 100 -9.77 -8.71 21.37
N SER A 101 -9.04 -9.55 20.62
CA SER A 101 -7.70 -9.99 21.02
C SER A 101 -6.63 -8.93 20.69
N PHE A 102 -5.51 -8.99 21.40
CA PHE A 102 -4.34 -8.16 21.10
C PHE A 102 -3.81 -8.41 19.66
N VAL A 103 -3.92 -9.64 19.20
CA VAL A 103 -3.58 -10.06 17.84
C VAL A 103 -4.34 -9.25 16.78
N THR A 104 -5.65 -9.08 16.97
CA THR A 104 -6.48 -8.29 16.03
C THR A 104 -6.09 -6.81 16.04
N ILE A 105 -5.71 -6.27 17.20
CA ILE A 105 -5.21 -4.89 17.30
C ILE A 105 -3.89 -4.75 16.51
N GLN A 106 -2.96 -5.67 16.69
CA GLN A 106 -1.68 -5.67 15.99
C GLN A 106 -1.86 -5.81 14.47
N TRP A 107 -2.77 -6.70 14.03
CA TRP A 107 -3.15 -6.81 12.63
C TRP A 107 -3.74 -5.51 12.09
N ALA A 108 -4.66 -4.88 12.81
CA ALA A 108 -5.27 -3.62 12.41
C ALA A 108 -4.23 -2.51 12.25
N TRP A 109 -3.21 -2.45 13.11
CA TRP A 109 -2.09 -1.52 12.98
C TRP A 109 -1.32 -1.75 11.67
N SER A 110 -1.00 -3.00 11.33
CA SER A 110 -0.28 -3.30 10.09
C SER A 110 -1.07 -2.87 8.85
N MET A 111 -2.41 -3.00 8.90
CA MET A 111 -3.29 -2.57 7.81
C MET A 111 -3.36 -1.05 7.64
N ILE A 112 -3.10 -0.27 8.70
CA ILE A 112 -3.05 1.19 8.60
C ILE A 112 -1.94 1.63 7.65
N PHE A 113 -0.76 1.03 7.73
CA PHE A 113 0.36 1.36 6.85
C PHE A 113 0.05 1.05 5.38
N HIS A 114 -0.65 -0.04 5.12
CA HIS A 114 -1.13 -0.32 3.77
C HIS A 114 -2.12 0.77 3.29
N LYS A 115 -3.05 1.20 4.14
CA LYS A 115 -4.00 2.27 3.80
C LYS A 115 -3.29 3.60 3.53
N ILE A 116 -2.22 3.94 4.27
CA ILE A 116 -1.40 5.12 3.99
C ILE A 116 -0.76 5.00 2.59
N ALA A 117 -0.19 3.84 2.27
CA ALA A 117 0.42 3.62 0.97
C ALA A 117 -0.57 3.80 -0.19
N LEU A 118 -1.86 3.48 0.00
CA LEU A 118 -2.89 3.62 -1.03
C LEU A 118 -3.08 5.04 -1.56
N PHE A 119 -2.55 6.09 -0.90
CA PHE A 119 -2.55 7.44 -1.46
C PHE A 119 -1.73 7.53 -2.75
N PHE A 120 -0.63 6.79 -2.88
CA PHE A 120 0.26 6.84 -4.03
C PHE A 120 0.51 5.48 -4.70
N LEU A 121 0.36 4.38 -3.98
CA LEU A 121 0.61 3.02 -4.50
C LEU A 121 -0.12 2.71 -5.81
N PRO A 122 -1.40 3.13 -6.02
CA PRO A 122 -2.09 2.91 -7.29
C PRO A 122 -1.40 3.55 -8.52
N PHE A 123 -0.64 4.63 -8.34
CA PHE A 123 0.14 5.27 -9.40
C PHE A 123 1.51 4.63 -9.60
N LEU A 124 1.96 3.83 -8.61
CA LEU A 124 3.28 3.21 -8.60
C LEU A 124 3.25 1.71 -8.96
N VAL A 125 2.07 1.14 -9.19
CA VAL A 125 1.90 -0.23 -9.71
C VAL A 125 1.42 -0.19 -11.17
N PRO A 126 1.91 -1.08 -12.04
CA PRO A 126 3.01 -2.03 -11.82
C PRO A 126 4.38 -1.35 -11.91
N SER A 127 5.23 -1.54 -10.93
CA SER A 127 6.62 -1.10 -10.98
C SER A 127 7.50 -1.82 -9.96
N PHE A 128 8.81 -1.62 -10.07
CA PHE A 128 9.74 -2.11 -9.06
C PHE A 128 9.50 -1.45 -7.67
N ILE A 129 8.97 -0.22 -7.62
CA ILE A 129 8.64 0.49 -6.37
C ILE A 129 7.47 -0.23 -5.68
N GLY A 130 6.40 -0.56 -6.42
CA GLY A 130 5.27 -1.32 -5.90
C GLY A 130 5.69 -2.69 -5.40
N ASN A 131 6.53 -3.40 -6.15
CA ASN A 131 7.07 -4.70 -5.72
C ASN A 131 7.95 -4.57 -4.46
N THR A 132 8.75 -3.48 -4.36
CA THR A 132 9.55 -3.20 -3.16
C THR A 132 8.65 -2.95 -1.95
N PHE A 133 7.58 -2.16 -2.10
CA PHE A 133 6.58 -1.96 -1.04
C PHE A 133 6.04 -3.29 -0.51
N TYR A 134 5.60 -4.19 -1.39
CA TYR A 134 5.06 -5.49 -0.99
C TYR A 134 6.10 -6.39 -0.31
N ARG A 135 7.36 -6.40 -0.79
CA ARG A 135 8.46 -7.12 -0.13
C ARG A 135 8.75 -6.57 1.26
N LEU A 136 8.83 -5.25 1.42
CA LEU A 136 9.02 -4.60 2.72
C LEU A 136 7.86 -4.92 3.67
N SER A 137 6.63 -4.93 3.16
CA SER A 137 5.43 -5.35 3.92
C SER A 137 5.40 -6.85 4.22
N GLY A 138 6.34 -7.63 3.67
CA GLY A 138 6.59 -9.02 4.00
C GLY A 138 6.09 -10.05 3.00
N ALA A 139 5.60 -9.65 1.83
CA ALA A 139 5.24 -10.58 0.76
C ALA A 139 6.47 -11.34 0.24
N LYS A 140 6.28 -12.61 -0.07
CA LYS A 140 7.29 -13.41 -0.76
C LYS A 140 7.00 -13.33 -2.26
N LEU A 141 7.84 -12.60 -2.99
CA LEU A 141 7.68 -12.40 -4.43
C LEU A 141 8.83 -13.06 -5.18
N GLY A 142 8.48 -13.94 -6.11
CA GLY A 142 9.39 -14.57 -7.07
C GLY A 142 9.98 -13.58 -8.08
N LYS A 143 10.77 -14.09 -9.01
CA LYS A 143 11.36 -13.31 -10.10
C LYS A 143 10.31 -12.99 -11.17
N GLY A 144 10.40 -11.79 -11.76
CA GLY A 144 9.50 -11.42 -12.86
C GLY A 144 8.03 -11.22 -12.50
N VAL A 145 7.68 -11.16 -11.20
CA VAL A 145 6.31 -10.92 -10.75
C VAL A 145 5.84 -9.54 -11.17
N GLN A 146 4.64 -9.47 -11.77
CA GLN A 146 3.98 -8.23 -12.18
C GLN A 146 2.70 -8.03 -11.35
N ILE A 147 2.67 -6.99 -10.52
CA ILE A 147 1.53 -6.67 -9.66
C ILE A 147 0.89 -5.39 -10.16
N ASN A 148 -0.25 -5.50 -10.87
CA ASN A 148 -1.01 -4.36 -11.39
C ASN A 148 -2.12 -3.91 -10.42
N SER A 149 -2.08 -4.36 -9.17
CA SER A 149 -3.06 -4.00 -8.16
C SER A 149 -2.41 -3.46 -6.90
N ALA A 150 -3.05 -2.45 -6.30
CA ALA A 150 -2.66 -1.92 -5.00
C ALA A 150 -3.30 -2.69 -3.82
N HIS A 151 -4.04 -3.79 -4.08
CA HIS A 151 -4.87 -4.49 -3.09
C HIS A 151 -4.38 -5.91 -2.78
N LEU A 152 -3.07 -6.09 -2.53
CA LEU A 152 -2.56 -7.28 -1.86
C LEU A 152 -2.62 -7.03 -0.35
N ASN A 153 -3.75 -7.36 0.24
CA ASN A 153 -3.96 -7.18 1.67
C ASN A 153 -3.22 -8.27 2.45
N ASP A 154 -2.66 -7.91 3.62
CA ASP A 154 -1.85 -8.82 4.43
C ASP A 154 -0.64 -9.39 3.68
N ALA A 155 0.11 -8.52 3.03
CA ALA A 155 1.25 -8.88 2.19
C ALA A 155 2.17 -9.94 2.82
N GLY A 156 2.37 -9.88 4.14
CA GLY A 156 3.18 -10.86 4.89
C GLY A 156 2.67 -12.30 4.87
N SER A 157 1.42 -12.52 4.46
CA SER A 157 0.80 -13.84 4.30
C SER A 157 0.57 -14.22 2.83
N VAL A 158 1.17 -13.47 1.88
CA VAL A 158 1.04 -13.71 0.44
C VAL A 158 2.37 -14.18 -0.13
N THR A 159 2.31 -15.29 -0.87
CA THR A 159 3.46 -15.83 -1.63
C THR A 159 3.08 -15.88 -3.11
N LEU A 160 3.89 -15.24 -3.96
CA LEU A 160 3.75 -15.27 -5.41
C LEU A 160 4.99 -15.93 -6.01
N GLY A 161 4.80 -16.97 -6.79
CA GLY A 161 5.87 -17.66 -7.53
C GLY A 161 6.47 -16.80 -8.64
N ASP A 162 7.51 -17.32 -9.30
CA ASP A 162 8.14 -16.65 -10.43
C ASP A 162 7.12 -16.42 -11.58
N GLY A 163 7.22 -15.32 -12.27
CA GLY A 163 6.38 -15.01 -13.44
C GLY A 163 4.90 -14.73 -13.16
N VAL A 164 4.46 -14.74 -11.90
CA VAL A 164 3.05 -14.46 -11.56
C VAL A 164 2.63 -13.08 -12.02
N VAL A 165 1.44 -12.99 -12.63
CA VAL A 165 0.81 -11.74 -13.03
C VAL A 165 -0.47 -11.54 -12.25
N ILE A 166 -0.54 -10.41 -11.51
CA ILE A 166 -1.75 -9.96 -10.83
C ILE A 166 -2.38 -8.85 -11.65
N GLY A 167 -3.58 -9.08 -12.13
CA GLY A 167 -4.36 -8.14 -12.94
C GLY A 167 -4.82 -6.91 -12.17
N GLY A 168 -5.09 -5.83 -12.90
CA GLY A 168 -5.49 -4.56 -12.33
C GLY A 168 -6.73 -4.69 -11.44
N LYS A 169 -6.72 -4.01 -10.27
CA LYS A 169 -7.82 -4.05 -9.28
C LYS A 169 -8.18 -5.45 -8.75
N ALA A 170 -7.36 -6.48 -8.98
CA ALA A 170 -7.53 -7.76 -8.31
C ALA A 170 -7.30 -7.60 -6.81
N ILE A 171 -8.10 -8.25 -5.99
CA ILE A 171 -8.02 -8.18 -4.53
C ILE A 171 -7.52 -9.53 -4.01
N ILE A 172 -6.41 -9.51 -3.29
CA ILE A 172 -5.88 -10.69 -2.62
C ILE A 172 -5.98 -10.44 -1.13
N ASN A 173 -6.79 -11.22 -0.44
CA ASN A 173 -6.98 -11.13 1.01
C ASN A 173 -6.44 -12.40 1.67
N ALA A 174 -5.53 -12.24 2.62
CA ALA A 174 -5.13 -13.34 3.50
C ALA A 174 -5.87 -13.28 4.85
N HIS A 175 -6.86 -12.39 4.98
CA HIS A 175 -7.76 -12.33 6.12
C HIS A 175 -9.22 -12.22 5.70
N LEU A 176 -10.10 -12.59 6.61
CA LEU A 176 -11.52 -12.21 6.58
C LEU A 176 -12.07 -12.12 8.01
N THR A 177 -13.15 -11.37 8.18
CA THR A 177 -13.86 -11.26 9.45
C THR A 177 -15.19 -11.97 9.35
N GLU A 178 -15.37 -13.01 10.13
CA GLU A 178 -16.64 -13.75 10.18
C GLU A 178 -16.97 -14.20 11.62
N LYS A 179 -18.24 -14.22 11.96
CA LYS A 179 -18.76 -14.72 13.26
C LYS A 179 -18.05 -14.13 14.50
N GLY A 180 -17.59 -12.88 14.42
CA GLY A 180 -16.91 -12.21 15.53
C GLY A 180 -15.43 -12.58 15.69
N GLU A 181 -14.84 -13.23 14.69
CA GLU A 181 -13.44 -13.62 14.65
C GLU A 181 -12.73 -13.04 13.41
N LEU A 182 -11.44 -12.77 13.57
CA LEU A 182 -10.49 -12.55 12.49
C LEU A 182 -9.95 -13.91 12.06
N VAL A 183 -10.19 -14.30 10.83
CA VAL A 183 -9.63 -15.51 10.21
C VAL A 183 -8.41 -15.08 9.38
N MET A 184 -7.27 -15.67 9.66
CA MET A 184 -6.02 -15.45 8.94
C MET A 184 -5.59 -16.75 8.25
N ALA A 185 -5.35 -16.69 6.93
CA ALA A 185 -4.82 -17.84 6.21
C ALA A 185 -3.97 -17.39 5.01
N PRO A 186 -2.80 -18.00 4.77
CA PRO A 186 -1.89 -17.60 3.71
C PRO A 186 -2.52 -17.84 2.34
N VAL A 187 -2.16 -16.99 1.39
CA VAL A 187 -2.48 -17.17 -0.04
C VAL A 187 -1.19 -17.48 -0.78
N ASN A 188 -1.19 -18.61 -1.47
CA ASN A 188 -0.06 -19.07 -2.27
C ASN A 188 -0.45 -19.14 -3.74
N ILE A 189 0.28 -18.42 -4.60
CA ILE A 189 0.05 -18.39 -6.04
C ILE A 189 1.29 -18.94 -6.72
N GLY A 190 1.11 -20.06 -7.44
CA GLY A 190 2.16 -20.81 -8.10
C GLY A 190 2.80 -20.05 -9.26
N LYS A 191 3.95 -20.55 -9.70
CA LYS A 191 4.74 -20.00 -10.80
C LYS A 191 3.88 -19.81 -12.07
N ASP A 192 4.13 -18.74 -12.83
CA ASP A 192 3.50 -18.40 -14.09
C ASP A 192 1.94 -18.34 -14.06
N ALA A 193 1.34 -18.30 -12.86
CA ALA A 193 -0.11 -18.13 -12.72
C ALA A 193 -0.56 -16.71 -13.07
N LEU A 194 -1.76 -16.60 -13.64
CA LEU A 194 -2.39 -15.33 -14.00
C LEU A 194 -3.67 -15.12 -13.19
N ILE A 195 -3.72 -14.02 -12.45
CA ILE A 195 -4.89 -13.58 -11.70
C ILE A 195 -5.57 -12.46 -12.49
N GLY A 196 -6.75 -12.72 -13.02
CA GLY A 196 -7.49 -11.80 -13.87
C GLY A 196 -7.89 -10.49 -13.17
N MET A 197 -8.09 -9.45 -13.96
CA MET A 197 -8.47 -8.12 -13.49
C MET A 197 -9.75 -8.16 -12.65
N GLY A 198 -9.74 -7.47 -11.50
CA GLY A 198 -10.91 -7.34 -10.63
C GLY A 198 -11.36 -8.64 -9.97
N SER A 199 -10.58 -9.74 -10.06
CA SER A 199 -10.87 -10.96 -9.32
C SER A 199 -10.61 -10.80 -7.82
N VAL A 200 -11.20 -11.67 -7.01
CA VAL A 200 -11.04 -11.69 -5.56
C VAL A 200 -10.53 -13.07 -5.15
N ILE A 201 -9.34 -13.09 -4.57
CA ILE A 201 -8.75 -14.29 -3.97
C ILE A 201 -8.94 -14.21 -2.46
N GLN A 202 -9.62 -15.19 -1.89
CA GLN A 202 -9.92 -15.22 -0.45
C GLN A 202 -8.84 -15.96 0.35
N PRO A 203 -8.85 -15.86 1.69
CA PRO A 203 -7.84 -16.49 2.54
C PRO A 203 -7.75 -18.00 2.37
N GLY A 204 -6.52 -18.53 2.43
CA GLY A 204 -6.25 -19.95 2.38
C GLY A 204 -6.25 -20.56 0.99
N CYS A 205 -6.33 -19.73 -0.08
CA CYS A 205 -6.29 -20.23 -1.44
C CYS A 205 -4.87 -20.63 -1.86
N VAL A 206 -4.79 -21.76 -2.59
CA VAL A 206 -3.59 -22.24 -3.25
C VAL A 206 -3.86 -22.31 -4.75
N ILE A 207 -3.34 -21.35 -5.52
CA ILE A 207 -3.45 -21.32 -6.97
C ILE A 207 -2.25 -22.06 -7.56
N GLY A 208 -2.52 -23.07 -8.38
CA GLY A 208 -1.49 -23.91 -8.99
C GLY A 208 -0.60 -23.17 -9.99
N GLU A 209 0.54 -23.80 -10.35
CA GLU A 209 1.45 -23.31 -11.39
C GLU A 209 0.71 -23.22 -12.75
N GLY A 210 0.91 -22.12 -13.48
CA GLY A 210 0.29 -21.86 -14.77
C GLY A 210 -1.23 -21.68 -14.75
N ALA A 211 -1.87 -21.69 -13.57
CA ALA A 211 -3.32 -21.55 -13.48
C ALA A 211 -3.78 -20.14 -13.85
N ILE A 212 -4.96 -20.07 -14.46
CA ILE A 212 -5.59 -18.80 -14.87
C ILE A 212 -6.88 -18.62 -14.09
N VAL A 213 -6.92 -17.57 -13.27
CA VAL A 213 -8.16 -17.08 -12.65
C VAL A 213 -8.78 -16.04 -13.57
N ALA A 214 -9.99 -16.28 -14.02
CA ALA A 214 -10.70 -15.37 -14.93
C ALA A 214 -10.91 -13.98 -14.28
N SER A 215 -10.99 -12.95 -15.11
CA SER A 215 -11.32 -11.60 -14.65
C SER A 215 -12.67 -11.58 -13.92
N ARG A 216 -12.72 -10.82 -12.81
CA ARG A 216 -13.91 -10.70 -11.93
C ARG A 216 -14.37 -12.01 -11.29
N ALA A 217 -13.60 -13.07 -11.36
CA ALA A 217 -13.90 -14.30 -10.63
C ALA A 217 -13.66 -14.12 -9.13
N VAL A 218 -14.40 -14.87 -8.33
CA VAL A 218 -14.17 -14.99 -6.89
C VAL A 218 -13.67 -16.42 -6.62
N VAL A 219 -12.45 -16.52 -6.11
CA VAL A 219 -11.91 -17.79 -5.61
C VAL A 219 -12.23 -17.85 -4.12
N PRO A 220 -13.12 -18.77 -3.69
CA PRO A 220 -13.55 -18.83 -2.31
C PRO A 220 -12.42 -19.29 -1.37
N LYS A 221 -12.57 -19.02 -0.09
CA LYS A 221 -11.59 -19.40 0.93
C LYS A 221 -11.33 -20.93 0.93
N TRP A 222 -10.07 -21.28 1.17
CA TRP A 222 -9.63 -22.68 1.27
C TRP A 222 -9.71 -23.49 -0.05
N THR A 223 -9.65 -22.81 -1.19
CA THR A 223 -9.57 -23.44 -2.51
C THR A 223 -8.14 -23.81 -2.84
#